data_6596c6ec0be0b98154f821d183ba26e9
#
_entry.id   6596c6ec0be0b98154f821d183ba26e9
#
_cell.length_a   1.000
_cell.length_b   1.000
_cell.length_c   1.000
_cell.angle_alpha   90.00
_cell.angle_beta   90.00
_cell.angle_gamma   90.00
#
_symmetry.space_group_name_H-M   'P 1'
#
loop_
_entity.id
_entity.type
_entity.pdbx_description
1 polymer ?
#
loop_
_entity_poly.entity_id
_entity_poly.type
_entity_poly.pdbx_seq_one_letter_code
_entity_poly.pdbx_strand_id
1 'polypeptide(L)'
;MRVVSLFSGIGGLDKGFEEAGYSVIWANDFDKYAVQTYKANYENEIVFGDINEIPLRDIPDAEILIGGFPCQPFSMMGEQRGFEDARGTLFFRIAEIIKEKIDRGHKPAAVILENVKALKTHDQGRTFATIKRILEEDLGYKVYSDILNSAEHGVPQTRNRTYIVCFANKNAEFTFPEKENLDRTLQDILEQDVDQKYFLSEKILPTILSNGTGGYKIGRAHV
;
A
#
# COMPACT_ATOMS: atom_id res chain seq x y z
N MET A 1 3.35 15.64 11.78
CA MET A 1 2.37 14.61 12.23
C MET A 1 3.07 13.26 12.20
N ARG A 2 2.71 12.38 13.13
CA ARG A 2 3.25 11.02 13.23
C ARG A 2 2.46 10.08 12.35
N VAL A 3 3.15 9.11 11.77
CA VAL A 3 2.60 8.10 10.86
C VAL A 3 2.86 6.70 11.40
N VAL A 4 1.86 5.86 11.37
CA VAL A 4 1.98 4.40 11.56
C VAL A 4 1.81 3.74 10.20
N SER A 5 2.78 2.89 9.82
CA SER A 5 2.83 2.21 8.54
C SER A 5 2.60 0.70 8.70
N LEU A 6 1.55 0.20 8.06
CA LEU A 6 1.20 -1.21 8.04
C LEU A 6 1.55 -1.81 6.68
N PHE A 7 2.06 -3.05 6.67
CA PHE A 7 2.49 -3.72 5.43
C PHE A 7 3.50 -2.88 4.66
N SER A 8 4.48 -2.33 5.37
CA SER A 8 5.39 -1.29 4.88
C SER A 8 6.26 -1.75 3.70
N GLY A 9 6.46 -3.07 3.56
CA GLY A 9 7.36 -3.62 2.58
C GLY A 9 8.77 -3.06 2.75
N ILE A 10 9.32 -2.51 1.69
CA ILE A 10 10.63 -1.83 1.71
C ILE A 10 10.53 -0.32 2.02
N GLY A 11 9.35 0.19 2.39
CA GLY A 11 9.13 1.57 2.79
C GLY A 11 8.71 2.53 1.68
N GLY A 12 8.08 2.05 0.60
CA GLY A 12 7.73 2.91 -0.54
C GLY A 12 6.73 4.03 -0.19
N LEU A 13 5.67 3.73 0.58
CA LEU A 13 4.75 4.75 1.08
C LEU A 13 5.42 5.65 2.13
N ASP A 14 6.18 5.03 3.03
CA ASP A 14 6.89 5.71 4.11
C ASP A 14 7.79 6.80 3.57
N LYS A 15 8.55 6.51 2.51
CA LYS A 15 9.43 7.47 1.83
C LYS A 15 8.68 8.72 1.38
N GLY A 16 7.52 8.54 0.74
CA GLY A 16 6.70 9.67 0.30
C GLY A 16 6.20 10.52 1.47
N PHE A 17 5.85 9.92 2.61
CA PHE A 17 5.42 10.65 3.79
C PHE A 17 6.59 11.38 4.46
N GLU A 18 7.77 10.78 4.55
CA GLU A 18 8.97 11.44 5.09
C GLU A 18 9.40 12.62 4.23
N GLU A 19 9.40 12.47 2.91
CA GLU A 19 9.71 13.57 1.96
C GLU A 19 8.70 14.72 2.06
N ALA A 20 7.45 14.43 2.43
CA ALA A 20 6.43 15.43 2.71
C ALA A 20 6.54 16.05 4.12
N GLY A 21 7.57 15.68 4.91
CA GLY A 21 7.83 16.24 6.25
C GLY A 21 7.02 15.59 7.38
N TYR A 22 6.44 14.41 7.16
CA TYR A 22 5.82 13.60 8.21
C TYR A 22 6.86 12.68 8.86
N SER A 23 6.57 12.19 10.06
CA SER A 23 7.45 11.28 10.79
C SER A 23 6.82 9.91 10.90
N VAL A 24 7.39 8.92 10.23
CA VAL A 24 7.00 7.51 10.41
C VAL A 24 7.62 7.03 11.72
N ILE A 25 6.77 6.80 12.72
CA ILE A 25 7.22 6.42 14.08
C ILE A 25 7.20 4.91 14.30
N TRP A 26 6.50 4.18 13.48
CA TRP A 26 6.36 2.74 13.58
C TRP A 26 5.96 2.13 12.24
N ALA A 27 6.56 1.01 11.90
CA ALA A 27 6.28 0.26 10.70
C ALA A 27 6.14 -1.23 11.01
N ASN A 28 5.45 -1.99 10.15
CA ASN A 28 5.35 -3.44 10.27
C ASN A 28 5.34 -4.13 8.91
N ASP A 29 6.04 -5.23 8.81
CA ASP A 29 5.91 -6.17 7.70
C ASP A 29 6.23 -7.60 8.16
N PHE A 30 5.67 -8.60 7.48
CA PHE A 30 5.91 -10.01 7.77
C PHE A 30 7.01 -10.62 6.90
N ASP A 31 7.43 -9.95 5.82
CA ASP A 31 8.49 -10.43 4.95
C ASP A 31 9.87 -10.06 5.51
N LYS A 32 10.64 -11.09 5.82
CA LYS A 32 11.99 -10.94 6.40
C LYS A 32 12.91 -10.09 5.53
N TYR A 33 12.86 -10.23 4.21
CA TYR A 33 13.77 -9.54 3.30
C TYR A 33 13.33 -8.09 3.10
N ALA A 34 12.02 -7.85 3.06
CA ALA A 34 11.49 -6.49 3.05
C ALA A 34 11.92 -5.73 4.30
N VAL A 35 11.77 -6.34 5.50
CA VAL A 35 12.21 -5.75 6.76
C VAL A 35 13.72 -5.48 6.80
N GLN A 36 14.55 -6.37 6.25
CA GLN A 36 15.99 -6.14 6.15
C GLN A 36 16.31 -4.92 5.26
N THR A 37 15.65 -4.82 4.11
CA THR A 37 15.80 -3.68 3.20
C THR A 37 15.29 -2.38 3.85
N TYR A 38 14.16 -2.44 4.54
CA TYR A 38 13.62 -1.30 5.28
C TYR A 38 14.64 -0.77 6.28
N LYS A 39 15.19 -1.64 7.15
CA LYS A 39 16.21 -1.29 8.15
C LYS A 39 17.51 -0.73 7.56
N ALA A 40 17.82 -1.05 6.32
CA ALA A 40 18.99 -0.49 5.63
C ALA A 40 18.74 0.94 5.11
N ASN A 41 17.49 1.39 5.01
CA ASN A 41 17.12 2.67 4.41
C ASN A 41 16.44 3.64 5.39
N TYR A 42 15.94 3.15 6.53
CA TYR A 42 15.17 3.94 7.50
C TYR A 42 15.72 3.73 8.91
N GLU A 43 15.68 4.78 9.71
CA GLU A 43 16.13 4.77 11.11
C GLU A 43 15.00 4.44 12.10
N ASN A 44 13.74 4.59 11.68
CA ASN A 44 12.58 4.32 12.52
C ASN A 44 12.37 2.82 12.79
N GLU A 45 11.59 2.53 13.80
CA GLU A 45 11.29 1.16 14.20
C GLU A 45 10.44 0.44 13.15
N ILE A 46 10.88 -0.76 12.73
CA ILE A 46 10.06 -1.71 12.00
C ILE A 46 9.95 -3.03 12.76
N VAL A 47 8.72 -3.46 13.01
CA VAL A 47 8.39 -4.72 13.66
C VAL A 47 8.24 -5.81 12.61
N PHE A 48 9.07 -6.85 12.71
CA PHE A 48 8.94 -8.05 11.89
C PHE A 48 7.92 -9.00 12.51
N GLY A 49 6.84 -9.31 11.79
CA GLY A 49 5.81 -10.25 12.22
C GLY A 49 4.49 -10.09 11.50
N ASP A 50 3.62 -11.08 11.64
CA ASP A 50 2.25 -11.01 11.14
C ASP A 50 1.46 -9.98 11.96
N ILE A 51 0.87 -9.01 11.30
CA ILE A 51 0.05 -7.97 11.93
C ILE A 51 -1.13 -8.54 12.73
N ASN A 52 -1.60 -9.73 12.38
CA ASN A 52 -2.67 -10.41 13.12
C ASN A 52 -2.22 -10.88 14.50
N GLU A 53 -0.92 -11.13 14.68
CA GLU A 53 -0.33 -11.59 15.94
C GLU A 53 0.10 -10.44 16.86
N ILE A 54 0.24 -9.22 16.31
CA ILE A 54 0.63 -8.05 17.10
C ILE A 54 -0.56 -7.56 17.91
N PRO A 55 -0.46 -7.47 19.25
CA PRO A 55 -1.55 -6.92 20.06
C PRO A 55 -1.90 -5.49 19.64
N LEU A 56 -3.19 -5.18 19.54
CA LEU A 56 -3.66 -3.86 19.10
C LEU A 56 -3.07 -2.70 19.92
N ARG A 57 -2.90 -2.93 21.23
CA ARG A 57 -2.33 -1.94 22.17
C ARG A 57 -0.85 -1.63 21.93
N ASP A 58 -0.13 -2.55 21.26
CA ASP A 58 1.31 -2.40 20.99
C ASP A 58 1.57 -1.59 19.71
N ILE A 59 0.52 -1.35 18.92
CA ILE A 59 0.57 -0.43 17.78
C ILE A 59 0.37 1.00 18.29
N PRO A 60 1.34 1.91 18.11
CA PRO A 60 1.26 3.25 18.69
C PRO A 60 0.13 4.09 18.09
N ASP A 61 -0.28 5.11 18.84
CA ASP A 61 -1.23 6.10 18.36
C ASP A 61 -0.51 7.11 17.45
N ALA A 62 -1.13 7.44 16.33
CA ALA A 62 -0.61 8.39 15.35
C ALA A 62 -1.75 9.18 14.69
N GLU A 63 -1.41 10.34 14.16
CA GLU A 63 -2.36 11.19 13.45
C GLU A 63 -2.69 10.64 12.06
N ILE A 64 -1.78 9.83 11.50
CA ILE A 64 -1.95 9.24 10.17
C ILE A 64 -1.65 7.73 10.24
N LEU A 65 -2.49 6.94 9.59
CA LEU A 65 -2.25 5.51 9.36
C LEU A 65 -2.14 5.26 7.86
N ILE A 66 -1.07 4.58 7.46
CA ILE A 66 -0.88 4.20 6.05
C ILE A 66 -0.72 2.69 5.92
N GLY A 67 -1.04 2.13 4.73
CA GLY A 67 -0.81 0.71 4.51
C GLY A 67 -1.11 0.24 3.09
N GLY A 68 -0.20 -0.60 2.57
CA GLY A 68 -0.35 -1.29 1.29
C GLY A 68 -0.76 -2.75 1.50
N PHE A 69 -2.02 -3.01 1.83
CA PHE A 69 -2.48 -4.36 2.14
C PHE A 69 -2.67 -5.22 0.87
N PRO A 70 -2.36 -6.54 0.93
CA PRO A 70 -2.57 -7.42 -0.21
C PRO A 70 -4.05 -7.62 -0.53
N CYS A 71 -4.36 -7.76 -1.83
CA CYS A 71 -5.71 -8.09 -2.29
C CYS A 71 -6.01 -9.56 -1.99
N GLN A 72 -6.72 -9.82 -0.92
CA GLN A 72 -7.23 -11.13 -0.58
C GLN A 72 -8.73 -11.21 -0.90
N PRO A 73 -9.24 -12.32 -1.46
CA PRO A 73 -10.67 -12.47 -1.68
C PRO A 73 -11.40 -12.46 -0.33
N PHE A 74 -12.45 -11.66 -0.23
CA PHE A 74 -13.40 -11.78 0.86
C PHE A 74 -14.15 -13.10 0.68
N SER A 75 -14.10 -13.99 1.66
CA SER A 75 -14.96 -15.17 1.62
C SER A 75 -16.42 -14.72 1.70
N MET A 76 -17.26 -15.27 0.82
CA MET A 76 -18.67 -14.90 0.68
C MET A 76 -19.54 -15.08 1.95
N MET A 77 -18.99 -15.56 3.05
CA MET A 77 -19.71 -15.81 4.29
C MET A 77 -19.97 -14.55 5.15
N GLY A 78 -19.37 -13.41 4.80
CA GLY A 78 -19.47 -12.16 5.59
C GLY A 78 -20.53 -11.15 5.14
N GLU A 79 -21.26 -11.39 4.04
CA GLU A 79 -22.18 -10.38 3.47
C GLU A 79 -23.40 -10.03 4.35
N GLN A 80 -23.74 -10.83 5.35
CA GLN A 80 -24.99 -10.63 6.11
C GLN A 80 -24.82 -10.25 7.59
N ARG A 81 -23.61 -10.26 8.17
CA ARG A 81 -23.42 -10.12 9.62
C ARG A 81 -22.44 -9.02 10.07
N GLY A 82 -21.97 -8.14 9.18
CA GLY A 82 -21.15 -6.99 9.58
C GLY A 82 -19.72 -7.35 9.98
N PHE A 83 -19.11 -6.49 10.77
CA PHE A 83 -17.70 -6.49 11.18
C PHE A 83 -17.20 -7.78 11.85
N GLU A 84 -18.08 -8.53 12.52
CA GLU A 84 -17.68 -9.67 13.34
C GLU A 84 -17.44 -10.98 12.56
N ASP A 85 -18.09 -11.18 11.41
CA ASP A 85 -17.99 -12.45 10.65
C ASP A 85 -16.96 -12.45 9.51
N ALA A 86 -16.42 -11.29 9.19
CA ALA A 86 -15.44 -11.15 8.09
C ALA A 86 -13.98 -11.27 8.57
N ARG A 87 -13.75 -11.77 9.78
CA ARG A 87 -12.42 -12.00 10.36
C ARG A 87 -11.62 -12.94 9.47
N GLY A 88 -10.51 -12.46 8.91
CA GLY A 88 -9.57 -13.28 8.15
C GLY A 88 -8.90 -12.60 6.97
N THR A 89 -9.30 -11.39 6.59
CA THR A 89 -8.54 -10.62 5.61
C THR A 89 -7.80 -9.46 6.27
N LEU A 90 -6.66 -9.11 5.71
CA LEU A 90 -5.81 -8.05 6.27
C LEU A 90 -6.49 -6.66 6.29
N PHE A 91 -7.47 -6.42 5.41
CA PHE A 91 -8.29 -5.20 5.50
C PHE A 91 -9.10 -5.12 6.81
N PHE A 92 -9.69 -6.24 7.25
CA PHE A 92 -10.44 -6.24 8.53
C PHE A 92 -9.53 -6.02 9.71
N ARG A 93 -8.28 -6.51 9.63
CA ARG A 93 -7.28 -6.20 10.65
C ARG A 93 -6.95 -4.71 10.72
N ILE A 94 -6.83 -4.04 9.56
CA ILE A 94 -6.70 -2.57 9.52
C ILE A 94 -7.90 -1.90 10.19
N ALA A 95 -9.12 -2.34 9.86
CA ALA A 95 -10.34 -1.80 10.43
C ALA A 95 -10.44 -2.01 11.94
N GLU A 96 -9.99 -3.17 12.47
CA GLU A 96 -9.88 -3.43 13.91
C GLU A 96 -8.88 -2.48 14.59
N ILE A 97 -7.71 -2.28 14.00
CA ILE A 97 -6.71 -1.33 14.50
C ILE A 97 -7.32 0.07 14.59
N ILE A 98 -7.95 0.53 13.51
CA ILE A 98 -8.58 1.87 13.50
C ILE A 98 -9.68 1.96 14.54
N LYS A 99 -10.53 0.94 14.65
CA LYS A 99 -11.62 0.92 15.63
C LYS A 99 -11.09 0.98 17.05
N GLU A 100 -10.07 0.22 17.39
CA GLU A 100 -9.41 0.27 18.70
C GLU A 100 -8.91 1.67 19.03
N LYS A 101 -8.27 2.35 18.04
CA LYS A 101 -7.85 3.76 18.23
C LYS A 101 -9.03 4.69 18.46
N ILE A 102 -10.14 4.50 17.73
CA ILE A 102 -11.37 5.27 17.92
C ILE A 102 -11.93 5.07 19.33
N ASP A 103 -12.04 3.81 19.76
CA ASP A 103 -12.61 3.45 21.07
C ASP A 103 -11.80 4.03 22.24
N ARG A 104 -10.49 4.23 22.03
CA ARG A 104 -9.58 4.89 23.00
C ARG A 104 -9.52 6.42 22.88
N GLY A 105 -10.25 7.01 21.94
CA GLY A 105 -10.24 8.46 21.72
C GLY A 105 -9.04 8.98 20.90
N HIS A 106 -8.30 8.09 20.23
CA HIS A 106 -7.12 8.38 19.42
C HIS A 106 -7.35 8.14 17.93
N LYS A 107 -8.53 8.48 17.43
CA LYS A 107 -8.90 8.32 16.02
C LYS A 107 -7.86 8.97 15.10
N PRO A 108 -7.22 8.23 14.16
CA PRO A 108 -6.36 8.84 13.16
C PRO A 108 -7.09 9.93 12.37
N ALA A 109 -6.45 11.07 12.18
CA ALA A 109 -7.01 12.17 11.40
C ALA A 109 -7.13 11.83 9.91
N ALA A 110 -6.19 11.01 9.41
CA ALA A 110 -6.22 10.48 8.05
C ALA A 110 -5.79 9.01 8.00
N VAL A 111 -6.37 8.28 7.04
CA VAL A 111 -5.96 6.91 6.70
C VAL A 111 -5.74 6.85 5.19
N ILE A 112 -4.57 6.35 4.77
CA ILE A 112 -4.23 6.19 3.36
C ILE A 112 -3.90 4.72 3.09
N LEU A 113 -4.71 4.09 2.22
CA LEU A 113 -4.55 2.69 1.86
C LEU A 113 -4.21 2.55 0.38
N GLU A 114 -3.26 1.66 0.08
CA GLU A 114 -2.89 1.31 -1.29
C GLU A 114 -3.27 -0.14 -1.59
N ASN A 115 -3.72 -0.38 -2.82
CA ASN A 115 -3.98 -1.74 -3.29
C ASN A 115 -3.82 -1.82 -4.82
N VAL A 116 -3.85 -3.02 -5.37
CA VAL A 116 -3.81 -3.22 -6.83
C VAL A 116 -5.04 -2.61 -7.51
N LYS A 117 -4.87 -2.19 -8.78
CA LYS A 117 -5.96 -1.65 -9.61
C LYS A 117 -7.19 -2.55 -9.61
N ALA A 118 -6.99 -3.87 -9.62
CA ALA A 118 -8.06 -4.85 -9.68
C ALA A 118 -9.01 -4.82 -8.47
N LEU A 119 -8.63 -4.20 -7.34
CA LEU A 119 -9.49 -4.06 -6.17
C LEU A 119 -10.85 -3.44 -6.51
N LYS A 120 -10.86 -2.43 -7.39
CA LYS A 120 -12.12 -1.74 -7.78
C LYS A 120 -13.08 -2.61 -8.59
N THR A 121 -12.57 -3.65 -9.27
CA THR A 121 -13.38 -4.55 -10.09
C THR A 121 -13.51 -5.95 -9.51
N HIS A 122 -12.76 -6.24 -8.46
CA HIS A 122 -12.80 -7.53 -7.77
C HIS A 122 -14.21 -7.84 -7.30
N ASP A 123 -14.67 -9.08 -7.59
CA ASP A 123 -16.00 -9.54 -7.22
C ASP A 123 -17.11 -8.56 -7.69
N GLN A 124 -17.05 -8.16 -8.95
CA GLN A 124 -18.02 -7.21 -9.54
C GLN A 124 -18.09 -5.86 -8.78
N GLY A 125 -16.99 -5.45 -8.13
CA GLY A 125 -16.91 -4.23 -7.34
C GLY A 125 -17.39 -4.36 -5.89
N ARG A 126 -17.93 -5.50 -5.48
CA ARG A 126 -18.48 -5.72 -4.12
C ARG A 126 -17.40 -5.57 -3.05
N THR A 127 -16.20 -6.09 -3.32
CA THR A 127 -15.06 -5.96 -2.39
C THR A 127 -14.76 -4.51 -2.07
N PHE A 128 -14.63 -3.66 -3.08
CA PHE A 128 -14.36 -2.25 -2.88
C PHE A 128 -15.53 -1.51 -2.20
N ALA A 129 -16.77 -1.85 -2.58
CA ALA A 129 -17.96 -1.29 -1.96
C ALA A 129 -18.02 -1.60 -0.44
N THR A 130 -17.67 -2.83 -0.06
CA THR A 130 -17.60 -3.25 1.35
C THR A 130 -16.52 -2.49 2.11
N ILE A 131 -15.32 -2.36 1.55
CA ILE A 131 -14.23 -1.57 2.14
C ILE A 131 -14.69 -0.12 2.37
N LYS A 132 -15.26 0.49 1.33
CA LYS A 132 -15.73 1.87 1.40
C LYS A 132 -16.81 2.04 2.47
N ARG A 133 -17.82 1.16 2.50
CA ARG A 133 -18.87 1.20 3.50
C ARG A 133 -18.32 1.12 4.93
N ILE A 134 -17.41 0.20 5.21
CA ILE A 134 -16.80 0.06 6.54
C ILE A 134 -16.06 1.35 6.94
N LEU A 135 -15.28 1.92 6.04
CA LEU A 135 -14.54 3.16 6.30
C LEU A 135 -15.50 4.35 6.52
N GLU A 136 -16.60 4.44 5.76
CA GLU A 136 -17.54 5.56 5.85
C GLU A 136 -18.55 5.42 6.98
N GLU A 137 -19.19 4.25 7.10
CA GLU A 137 -20.31 4.04 8.02
C GLU A 137 -19.85 3.53 9.39
N ASP A 138 -19.00 2.48 9.41
CA ASP A 138 -18.59 1.86 10.66
C ASP A 138 -17.49 2.64 11.37
N LEU A 139 -16.52 3.21 10.62
CA LEU A 139 -15.39 3.95 11.17
C LEU A 139 -15.52 5.47 11.05
N GLY A 140 -16.53 5.94 10.35
CA GLY A 140 -16.90 7.35 10.32
C GLY A 140 -15.91 8.26 9.61
N TYR A 141 -15.30 7.83 8.50
CA TYR A 141 -14.42 8.65 7.65
C TYR A 141 -15.17 9.24 6.45
N LYS A 142 -14.61 10.30 5.87
CA LYS A 142 -14.92 10.75 4.50
C LYS A 142 -13.91 10.10 3.58
N VAL A 143 -14.37 9.37 2.55
CA VAL A 143 -13.52 8.52 1.72
C VAL A 143 -13.43 9.04 0.30
N TYR A 144 -12.20 9.17 -0.20
CA TYR A 144 -11.86 9.44 -1.58
C TYR A 144 -11.09 8.26 -2.16
N SER A 145 -11.22 7.98 -3.45
CA SER A 145 -10.43 6.91 -4.06
C SER A 145 -10.24 7.11 -5.54
N ASP A 146 -9.01 6.89 -6.00
CA ASP A 146 -8.68 6.90 -7.42
C ASP A 146 -7.65 5.84 -7.77
N ILE A 147 -7.43 5.62 -9.06
CA ILE A 147 -6.38 4.75 -9.60
C ILE A 147 -5.30 5.65 -10.19
N LEU A 148 -4.13 5.65 -9.55
CA LEU A 148 -2.98 6.40 -10.02
C LEU A 148 -1.99 5.46 -10.73
N ASN A 149 -1.32 5.99 -11.75
CA ASN A 149 -0.23 5.31 -12.45
C ASN A 149 1.08 6.03 -12.13
N SER A 150 2.04 5.33 -11.56
CA SER A 150 3.33 5.93 -11.20
C SER A 150 4.05 6.61 -12.36
N ALA A 151 3.84 6.13 -13.62
CA ALA A 151 4.39 6.77 -14.81
C ALA A 151 3.80 8.18 -15.07
N GLU A 152 2.65 8.50 -14.51
CA GLU A 152 2.00 9.80 -14.60
C GLU A 152 2.35 10.73 -13.42
N HIS A 153 3.33 10.31 -12.59
CA HIS A 153 3.80 11.03 -11.40
C HIS A 153 5.32 10.91 -11.23
N GLY A 154 6.07 11.03 -12.34
CA GLY A 154 7.53 11.15 -12.34
C GLY A 154 8.34 9.86 -12.15
N VAL A 155 7.70 8.68 -12.06
CA VAL A 155 8.40 7.40 -11.90
C VAL A 155 8.38 6.63 -13.22
N PRO A 156 9.53 6.23 -13.80
CA PRO A 156 9.60 5.52 -15.08
C PRO A 156 9.18 4.04 -14.96
N GLN A 157 7.98 3.82 -14.41
CA GLN A 157 7.36 2.52 -14.25
C GLN A 157 5.85 2.61 -14.44
N THR A 158 5.28 1.80 -15.31
CA THR A 158 3.83 1.67 -15.42
C THR A 158 3.32 0.79 -14.28
N ARG A 159 2.82 1.44 -13.21
CA ARG A 159 2.27 0.78 -12.02
C ARG A 159 0.97 1.42 -11.62
N ASN A 160 -0.14 0.78 -11.98
CA ASN A 160 -1.47 1.26 -11.60
C ASN A 160 -1.84 0.73 -10.21
N ARG A 161 -2.22 1.65 -9.31
CA ARG A 161 -2.63 1.34 -7.94
C ARG A 161 -3.89 2.10 -7.54
N THR A 162 -4.76 1.42 -6.81
CA THR A 162 -5.90 2.06 -6.16
C THR A 162 -5.41 2.70 -4.87
N TYR A 163 -5.60 4.00 -4.74
CA TYR A 163 -5.42 4.72 -3.48
C TYR A 163 -6.78 5.03 -2.88
N ILE A 164 -6.90 4.81 -1.57
CA ILE A 164 -8.07 5.12 -0.76
C ILE A 164 -7.59 6.10 0.31
N VAL A 165 -8.10 7.33 0.27
CA VAL A 165 -7.72 8.41 1.18
C VAL A 165 -8.92 8.77 2.03
N CYS A 166 -8.76 8.68 3.34
CA CYS A 166 -9.82 8.83 4.31
C CYS A 166 -9.49 9.97 5.29
N PHE A 167 -10.47 10.83 5.55
CA PHE A 167 -10.34 11.91 6.54
C PHE A 167 -11.38 11.78 7.64
N ALA A 168 -10.94 11.90 8.90
CA ALA A 168 -11.84 11.96 10.05
C ALA A 168 -12.70 13.22 10.03
N ASN A 169 -12.16 14.34 9.54
CA ASN A 169 -12.92 15.56 9.30
C ASN A 169 -13.84 15.40 8.08
N LYS A 170 -15.14 15.35 8.30
CA LYS A 170 -16.14 15.19 7.23
C LYS A 170 -16.20 16.39 6.26
N ASN A 171 -15.70 17.56 6.67
CA ASN A 171 -15.64 18.75 5.84
C ASN A 171 -14.32 18.87 5.04
N ALA A 172 -13.39 17.92 5.22
CA ALA A 172 -12.16 17.94 4.43
C ALA A 172 -12.48 17.81 2.95
N GLU A 173 -11.87 18.65 2.15
CA GLU A 173 -11.86 18.54 0.69
C GLU A 173 -10.50 18.01 0.25
N PHE A 174 -10.50 17.10 -0.72
CA PHE A 174 -9.29 16.46 -1.22
C PHE A 174 -9.43 16.20 -2.72
N THR A 175 -8.38 16.51 -3.45
CA THR A 175 -8.25 16.22 -4.88
C THR A 175 -6.95 15.44 -5.07
N PHE A 176 -7.01 14.37 -5.85
CA PHE A 176 -5.81 13.62 -6.24
C PHE A 176 -4.91 14.51 -7.10
N PRO A 177 -3.57 14.29 -7.06
CA PRO A 177 -2.63 15.10 -7.85
C PRO A 177 -2.92 14.97 -9.35
N GLU A 178 -2.69 16.07 -10.07
CA GLU A 178 -2.75 16.06 -11.52
C GLU A 178 -1.63 15.22 -12.12
N LYS A 179 -1.87 14.72 -13.32
CA LYS A 179 -0.87 13.93 -14.06
C LYS A 179 0.26 14.82 -14.52
N GLU A 180 1.46 14.31 -14.40
CA GLU A 180 2.68 14.95 -14.85
C GLU A 180 3.25 14.21 -16.07
N ASN A 181 3.98 14.95 -16.93
CA ASN A 181 4.74 14.33 -18.00
C ASN A 181 5.94 13.57 -17.41
N LEU A 182 6.18 12.39 -17.93
CA LEU A 182 7.33 11.60 -17.53
C LEU A 182 8.58 12.05 -18.30
N ASP A 183 9.48 12.75 -17.62
CA ASP A 183 10.74 13.24 -18.20
C ASP A 183 11.91 12.25 -17.99
N ARG A 184 11.67 11.17 -17.22
CA ARG A 184 12.68 10.16 -16.88
C ARG A 184 12.40 8.85 -17.57
N THR A 185 13.48 8.18 -17.97
CA THR A 185 13.46 6.84 -18.55
C THR A 185 14.00 5.81 -17.54
N LEU A 186 13.82 4.53 -17.83
CA LEU A 186 14.45 3.47 -17.04
C LEU A 186 15.98 3.62 -16.99
N GLN A 187 16.58 4.07 -18.10
CA GLN A 187 18.03 4.26 -18.19
C GLN A 187 18.57 5.27 -17.18
N ASP A 188 17.77 6.29 -16.82
CA ASP A 188 18.19 7.35 -15.88
C ASP A 188 18.26 6.87 -14.43
N ILE A 189 17.69 5.70 -14.12
CA ILE A 189 17.67 5.11 -12.77
C ILE A 189 18.46 3.81 -12.66
N LEU A 190 19.05 3.32 -13.76
CA LEU A 190 19.90 2.11 -13.73
C LEU A 190 21.27 2.44 -13.14
N GLU A 191 21.73 1.55 -12.28
CA GLU A 191 23.11 1.59 -11.79
C GLU A 191 24.08 1.32 -12.94
N GLN A 192 25.20 2.05 -12.98
CA GLN A 192 26.20 1.94 -14.07
C GLN A 192 27.16 0.79 -13.85
N ASP A 193 27.57 0.54 -12.61
CA ASP A 193 28.54 -0.50 -12.24
C ASP A 193 27.83 -1.61 -11.45
N VAL A 194 27.24 -2.57 -12.18
CA VAL A 194 26.54 -3.70 -11.58
C VAL A 194 27.42 -4.96 -11.62
N ASP A 195 27.58 -5.62 -10.47
CA ASP A 195 28.30 -6.89 -10.37
C ASP A 195 27.64 -7.95 -11.27
N GLN A 196 28.48 -8.70 -12.01
CA GLN A 196 28.02 -9.73 -12.96
C GLN A 196 27.10 -10.79 -12.35
N LYS A 197 27.18 -11.03 -11.04
CA LYS A 197 26.28 -11.97 -10.34
C LYS A 197 24.80 -11.58 -10.41
N TYR A 198 24.48 -10.31 -10.68
CA TYR A 198 23.11 -9.82 -10.83
C TYR A 198 22.60 -9.88 -12.27
N PHE A 199 23.47 -10.18 -13.25
CA PHE A 199 23.03 -10.36 -14.63
C PHE A 199 22.41 -11.75 -14.82
N LEU A 200 21.31 -11.77 -15.55
CA LEU A 200 20.70 -13.04 -15.96
C LEU A 200 21.63 -13.79 -16.91
N SER A 201 21.78 -15.10 -16.72
CA SER A 201 22.55 -15.91 -17.63
C SER A 201 21.93 -15.93 -19.02
N GLU A 202 22.76 -16.03 -20.07
CA GLU A 202 22.31 -16.15 -21.47
C GLU A 202 21.33 -17.31 -21.69
N LYS A 203 21.35 -18.33 -20.82
CA LYS A 203 20.43 -19.49 -20.89
C LYS A 203 19.00 -19.12 -20.46
N ILE A 204 18.83 -18.12 -19.58
CA ILE A 204 17.55 -17.71 -19.05
C ILE A 204 16.88 -16.67 -19.95
N LEU A 205 17.66 -15.80 -20.59
CA LEU A 205 17.16 -14.75 -21.48
C LEU A 205 16.21 -15.27 -22.58
N PRO A 206 16.49 -16.32 -23.31
CA PRO A 206 15.57 -16.86 -24.32
C PRO A 206 14.25 -17.34 -23.74
N THR A 207 14.27 -17.95 -22.54
CA THR A 207 13.08 -18.43 -21.85
C THR A 207 12.19 -17.26 -21.41
N ILE A 208 12.78 -16.18 -20.92
CA ILE A 208 12.04 -14.96 -20.53
C ILE A 208 11.46 -14.27 -21.77
N LEU A 209 12.22 -14.22 -22.88
CA LEU A 209 11.78 -13.60 -24.13
C LEU A 209 10.73 -14.44 -24.87
N SER A 210 10.82 -15.78 -24.81
CA SER A 210 9.89 -16.70 -25.46
C SER A 210 8.56 -16.86 -24.72
N ASN A 211 8.54 -16.74 -23.40
CA ASN A 211 7.33 -16.75 -22.57
C ASN A 211 6.53 -15.45 -22.61
N GLY A 212 6.84 -14.57 -23.55
CA GLY A 212 6.22 -13.26 -23.76
C GLY A 212 4.74 -13.27 -24.17
N THR A 213 4.03 -14.40 -24.09
CA THR A 213 2.56 -14.48 -24.21
C THR A 213 1.83 -14.34 -22.89
N GLY A 214 2.55 -14.27 -21.77
CA GLY A 214 2.02 -14.09 -20.43
C GLY A 214 2.51 -12.80 -19.79
N GLY A 215 2.07 -11.63 -20.22
CA GLY A 215 1.97 -10.42 -19.42
C GLY A 215 3.24 -9.72 -18.89
N TYR A 216 4.42 -10.31 -18.99
CA TYR A 216 5.67 -9.64 -18.66
C TYR A 216 6.40 -9.24 -19.96
N LYS A 217 5.93 -8.19 -20.59
CA LYS A 217 6.82 -7.42 -21.44
C LYS A 217 7.86 -6.79 -20.51
N ILE A 218 9.06 -7.36 -20.47
CA ILE A 218 10.25 -6.59 -20.07
C ILE A 218 10.20 -5.39 -20.99
N GLY A 219 9.95 -4.20 -20.40
CA GLY A 219 9.72 -2.99 -21.17
C GLY A 219 10.86 -2.86 -22.17
N ARG A 220 10.52 -2.73 -23.45
CA ARG A 220 11.48 -2.16 -24.38
C ARG A 220 11.80 -0.80 -23.81
N ALA A 221 13.03 -0.63 -23.34
CA ALA A 221 13.56 0.71 -23.19
C ALA A 221 13.29 1.39 -24.53
N HIS A 222 12.46 2.40 -24.53
CA HIS A 222 12.36 3.25 -25.71
C HIS A 222 13.71 3.97 -25.78
N VAL A 223 14.54 3.51 -26.72
CA VAL A 223 15.74 4.23 -27.17
C VAL A 223 15.28 5.48 -27.89
#